data_bed87d6281035d7dcd8c3a94f9620570
#
_entry.id   bed87d6281035d7dcd8c3a94f9620570
#
_cell.length_a   1.000
_cell.length_b   1.000
_cell.length_c   1.000
_cell.angle_alpha   90.00
_cell.angle_beta   90.00
_cell.angle_gamma   90.00
#
_symmetry.space_group_name_H-M   'P 1'
#
loop_
_entity.id
_entity.type
_entity.pdbx_description
1 polymer ?
#
loop_
_entity_poly.entity_id
_entity_poly.type
_entity_poly.pdbx_seq_one_letter_code
_entity_poly.pdbx_strand_id
1 'polypeptide(L)'
;MQVLEVACNRGDNLIRVYTKYKCKIIGIDNDQVVIDQALENIKLLGLDKEIEVMNMDALKIDFEDETFDLIINEAMLTMLPNEEKAKALKNYHRVLKKGGYLLTHDVAVENESEDIRRQLSRFTNMGVYPLTVENWNKLFIDNSFRPFSQRTGRMILLDRDTIIKDEGPVGAANFYKKAYSEENRDRFTKMLERSKNTKISYIVLASGRL
;
A
#
# COMPACT_ATOMS: atom_id res chain seq x y z
N MET A 1 -18.43 -7.94 -9.44
CA MET A 1 -17.00 -7.99 -9.10
C MET A 1 -16.87 -7.78 -7.61
N GLN A 2 -16.15 -8.65 -6.94
CA GLN A 2 -15.86 -8.59 -5.50
C GLN A 2 -14.39 -8.27 -5.30
N VAL A 3 -14.11 -7.20 -4.58
CA VAL A 3 -12.76 -6.63 -4.42
C VAL A 3 -12.35 -6.73 -2.95
N LEU A 4 -11.12 -7.10 -2.71
CA LEU A 4 -10.45 -7.01 -1.39
C LEU A 4 -9.35 -5.96 -1.47
N GLU A 5 -9.35 -5.01 -0.56
CA GLU A 5 -8.20 -4.15 -0.31
C GLU A 5 -7.50 -4.55 0.97
N VAL A 6 -6.21 -4.86 0.88
CA VAL A 6 -5.39 -5.26 2.03
C VAL A 6 -4.56 -4.08 2.51
N ALA A 7 -4.54 -3.88 3.83
CA ALA A 7 -4.00 -2.70 4.50
C ALA A 7 -4.73 -1.43 4.04
N CYS A 8 -6.06 -1.44 4.18
CA CYS A 8 -6.93 -0.38 3.66
C CYS A 8 -6.83 0.95 4.42
N ASN A 9 -6.06 0.99 5.51
CA ASN A 9 -5.86 2.18 6.33
C ASN A 9 -7.22 2.87 6.65
N ARG A 10 -7.34 4.18 6.51
CA ARG A 10 -8.55 4.97 6.79
C ARG A 10 -9.66 4.84 5.73
N GLY A 11 -9.52 3.93 4.77
CA GLY A 11 -10.54 3.62 3.77
C GLY A 11 -10.65 4.60 2.59
N ASP A 12 -9.72 5.54 2.44
CA ASP A 12 -9.77 6.55 1.38
C ASP A 12 -9.79 5.91 -0.02
N ASN A 13 -8.98 4.86 -0.22
CA ASN A 13 -8.94 4.15 -1.49
C ASN A 13 -10.18 3.27 -1.71
N LEU A 14 -10.71 2.64 -0.66
CA LEU A 14 -12.00 1.91 -0.71
C LEU A 14 -13.11 2.80 -1.24
N ILE A 15 -13.24 4.00 -0.66
CA ILE A 15 -14.25 5.01 -1.04
C ILE A 15 -14.06 5.42 -2.50
N ARG A 16 -12.81 5.68 -2.91
CA ARG A 16 -12.47 6.07 -4.29
C ARG A 16 -12.81 4.97 -5.30
N VAL A 17 -12.43 3.73 -5.01
CA VAL A 17 -12.70 2.56 -5.87
C VAL A 17 -14.20 2.31 -5.97
N TYR A 18 -14.91 2.28 -4.84
CA TYR A 18 -16.37 2.11 -4.84
C TYR A 18 -17.07 3.22 -5.61
N THR A 19 -16.71 4.49 -5.36
CA THR A 19 -17.34 5.63 -6.00
C THR A 19 -17.23 5.55 -7.52
N LYS A 20 -16.06 5.12 -8.01
CA LYS A 20 -15.77 5.03 -9.44
C LYS A 20 -16.37 3.80 -10.12
N TYR A 21 -16.34 2.64 -9.46
CA TYR A 21 -16.64 1.36 -10.10
C TYR A 21 -17.91 0.68 -9.60
N LYS A 22 -18.49 1.13 -8.50
CA LYS A 22 -19.71 0.57 -7.89
C LYS A 22 -19.64 -0.94 -7.70
N CYS A 23 -18.47 -1.45 -7.30
CA CYS A 23 -18.23 -2.87 -7.04
C CYS A 23 -18.46 -3.19 -5.54
N LYS A 24 -18.68 -4.46 -5.22
CA LYS A 24 -18.59 -4.92 -3.83
C LYS A 24 -17.14 -4.85 -3.39
N ILE A 25 -16.85 -4.16 -2.31
CA ILE A 25 -15.49 -3.97 -1.82
C ILE A 25 -15.42 -4.18 -0.31
N ILE A 26 -14.40 -4.93 0.11
CA ILE A 26 -14.06 -5.17 1.51
C ILE A 26 -12.65 -4.67 1.73
N GLY A 27 -12.44 -3.90 2.82
CA GLY A 27 -11.12 -3.51 3.29
C GLY A 27 -10.71 -4.31 4.52
N ILE A 28 -9.45 -4.68 4.62
CA ILE A 28 -8.88 -5.25 5.84
C ILE A 28 -7.64 -4.48 6.27
N ASP A 29 -7.48 -4.31 7.57
CA ASP A 29 -6.27 -3.78 8.21
C ASP A 29 -6.10 -4.44 9.58
N ASN A 30 -4.88 -4.55 10.09
CA ASN A 30 -4.61 -5.14 11.39
C ASN A 30 -4.56 -4.12 12.54
N ASP A 31 -4.64 -2.83 12.24
CA ASP A 31 -4.70 -1.74 13.22
C ASP A 31 -6.15 -1.32 13.47
N GLN A 32 -6.66 -1.59 14.67
CA GLN A 32 -8.02 -1.25 15.05
C GLN A 32 -8.29 0.25 15.00
N VAL A 33 -7.30 1.08 15.29
CA VAL A 33 -7.46 2.55 15.28
C VAL A 33 -7.76 3.06 13.88
N VAL A 34 -7.05 2.55 12.86
CA VAL A 34 -7.31 2.97 11.48
C VAL A 34 -8.60 2.37 10.93
N ILE A 35 -8.98 1.16 11.38
CA ILE A 35 -10.28 0.55 11.07
C ILE A 35 -11.43 1.42 11.60
N ASP A 36 -11.37 1.87 12.84
CA ASP A 36 -12.39 2.73 13.43
C ASP A 36 -12.51 4.05 12.66
N GLN A 37 -11.41 4.64 12.24
CA GLN A 37 -11.38 5.82 11.38
C GLN A 37 -11.96 5.55 9.99
N ALA A 38 -11.66 4.39 9.38
CA ALA A 38 -12.23 4.00 8.09
C ALA A 38 -13.76 3.88 8.18
N LEU A 39 -14.26 3.22 9.21
CA LEU A 39 -15.71 3.09 9.46
C LEU A 39 -16.39 4.46 9.64
N GLU A 40 -15.76 5.38 10.36
CA GLU A 40 -16.24 6.75 10.51
C GLU A 40 -16.29 7.49 9.17
N ASN A 41 -15.20 7.45 8.39
CA ASN A 41 -15.11 8.10 7.08
C ASN A 41 -16.18 7.56 6.10
N ILE A 42 -16.35 6.25 6.05
CA ILE A 42 -17.33 5.57 5.20
C ILE A 42 -18.77 5.97 5.60
N LYS A 43 -19.04 6.00 6.91
CA LYS A 43 -20.34 6.38 7.45
C LYS A 43 -20.67 7.85 7.19
N LEU A 44 -19.71 8.76 7.31
CA LEU A 44 -19.90 10.19 7.00
C LEU A 44 -20.33 10.42 5.56
N LEU A 45 -19.97 9.52 4.64
CA LEU A 45 -20.36 9.56 3.23
C LEU A 45 -21.62 8.73 2.93
N GLY A 46 -22.23 8.09 3.93
CA GLY A 46 -23.40 7.24 3.75
C GLY A 46 -23.14 5.96 2.96
N LEU A 47 -21.91 5.45 3.02
CA LEU A 47 -21.45 4.27 2.26
C LEU A 47 -21.32 3.01 3.13
N ASP A 48 -21.80 3.04 4.36
CA ASP A 48 -21.69 1.96 5.35
C ASP A 48 -22.47 0.68 5.01
N LYS A 49 -23.38 0.75 4.03
CA LYS A 49 -24.08 -0.42 3.47
C LYS A 49 -23.38 -1.03 2.27
N GLU A 50 -22.40 -0.33 1.71
CA GLU A 50 -21.79 -0.64 0.42
C GLU A 50 -20.33 -1.06 0.55
N ILE A 51 -19.65 -0.57 1.59
CA ILE A 51 -18.24 -0.83 1.85
C ILE A 51 -18.11 -1.47 3.23
N GLU A 52 -17.53 -2.64 3.27
CA GLU A 52 -17.23 -3.33 4.52
C GLU A 52 -15.76 -3.13 4.90
N VAL A 53 -15.48 -3.01 6.20
CA VAL A 53 -14.11 -2.92 6.73
C VAL A 53 -13.98 -3.82 7.93
N MET A 54 -12.91 -4.60 8.00
CA MET A 54 -12.67 -5.58 9.05
C MET A 54 -11.25 -5.48 9.60
N ASN A 55 -11.11 -5.68 10.92
CA ASN A 55 -9.80 -5.91 11.51
C ASN A 55 -9.34 -7.32 11.17
N MET A 56 -8.30 -7.44 10.34
CA MET A 56 -7.78 -8.73 9.88
C MET A 56 -6.31 -8.61 9.45
N ASP A 57 -5.52 -9.61 9.81
CA ASP A 57 -4.11 -9.71 9.43
C ASP A 57 -3.96 -10.31 8.03
N ALA A 58 -3.22 -9.63 7.14
CA ALA A 58 -2.88 -10.12 5.81
C ALA A 58 -2.16 -11.48 5.81
N LEU A 59 -1.50 -11.82 6.91
CA LEU A 59 -0.85 -13.12 7.10
C LEU A 59 -1.80 -14.23 7.56
N LYS A 60 -3.07 -13.89 7.87
CA LYS A 60 -4.10 -14.81 8.38
C LYS A 60 -5.49 -14.42 7.85
N ILE A 61 -5.62 -14.32 6.53
CA ILE A 61 -6.88 -13.95 5.89
C ILE A 61 -7.91 -15.07 6.11
N ASP A 62 -9.03 -14.71 6.76
CA ASP A 62 -10.13 -15.63 7.10
C ASP A 62 -11.35 -15.40 6.18
N PHE A 63 -11.13 -15.56 4.88
CA PHE A 63 -12.16 -15.65 3.86
C PHE A 63 -12.10 -17.02 3.19
N GLU A 64 -13.23 -17.46 2.66
CA GLU A 64 -13.32 -18.66 1.84
C GLU A 64 -12.40 -18.59 0.61
N ASP A 65 -11.97 -19.75 0.15
CA ASP A 65 -11.19 -19.85 -1.08
C ASP A 65 -11.97 -19.28 -2.27
N GLU A 66 -11.25 -18.70 -3.23
CA GLU A 66 -11.83 -18.20 -4.48
C GLU A 66 -13.02 -17.22 -4.30
N THR A 67 -12.92 -16.34 -3.31
CA THR A 67 -13.95 -15.35 -2.99
C THR A 67 -13.86 -14.10 -3.87
N PHE A 68 -12.64 -13.60 -4.13
CA PHE A 68 -12.43 -12.29 -4.72
C PHE A 68 -12.07 -12.37 -6.22
N ASP A 69 -12.57 -11.42 -6.99
CA ASP A 69 -12.20 -11.25 -8.40
C ASP A 69 -10.92 -10.41 -8.53
N LEU A 70 -10.69 -9.51 -7.56
CA LEU A 70 -9.57 -8.58 -7.52
C LEU A 70 -9.10 -8.37 -6.09
N ILE A 71 -7.78 -8.38 -5.90
CA ILE A 71 -7.12 -7.92 -4.68
C ILE A 71 -6.30 -6.68 -5.00
N ILE A 72 -6.40 -5.67 -4.15
CA ILE A 72 -5.58 -4.46 -4.18
C ILE A 72 -4.68 -4.45 -2.97
N ASN A 73 -3.40 -4.21 -3.18
CA ASN A 73 -2.37 -4.12 -2.16
C ASN A 73 -1.51 -2.88 -2.43
N GLU A 74 -1.55 -1.90 -1.53
CA GLU A 74 -0.79 -0.66 -1.67
C GLU A 74 0.15 -0.47 -0.47
N ALA A 75 1.45 -0.31 -0.76
CA ALA A 75 2.53 0.01 0.18
C ALA A 75 2.65 -0.93 1.40
N MET A 76 2.09 -2.14 1.33
CA MET A 76 2.03 -3.07 2.46
C MET A 76 3.10 -4.16 2.39
N LEU A 77 3.33 -4.77 1.22
CA LEU A 77 4.31 -5.86 1.12
C LEU A 77 5.72 -5.38 1.46
N THR A 78 6.09 -4.15 1.14
CA THR A 78 7.38 -3.56 1.55
C THR A 78 7.57 -3.56 3.07
N MET A 79 6.49 -3.52 3.86
CA MET A 79 6.56 -3.52 5.33
C MET A 79 6.85 -4.91 5.91
N LEU A 80 6.72 -5.96 5.13
CA LEU A 80 6.90 -7.34 5.56
C LEU A 80 8.31 -7.86 5.23
N PRO A 81 8.94 -8.66 6.09
CA PRO A 81 10.08 -9.49 5.72
C PRO A 81 9.74 -10.43 4.56
N ASN A 82 10.77 -10.89 3.82
CA ASN A 82 10.54 -11.66 2.59
C ASN A 82 9.73 -12.95 2.79
N GLU A 83 9.92 -13.63 3.92
CA GLU A 83 9.14 -14.84 4.27
C GLU A 83 7.66 -14.50 4.49
N GLU A 84 7.39 -13.36 5.11
CA GLU A 84 6.02 -12.90 5.36
C GLU A 84 5.36 -12.39 4.09
N LYS A 85 6.11 -11.75 3.17
CA LYS A 85 5.60 -11.41 1.83
C LYS A 85 5.08 -12.64 1.11
N ALA A 86 5.86 -13.74 1.11
CA ALA A 86 5.47 -14.99 0.49
C ALA A 86 4.21 -15.59 1.17
N LYS A 87 4.11 -15.48 2.49
CA LYS A 87 2.92 -15.93 3.23
C LYS A 87 1.67 -15.11 2.89
N ALA A 88 1.80 -13.78 2.79
CA ALA A 88 0.72 -12.91 2.36
C ALA A 88 0.26 -13.26 0.94
N LEU A 89 1.20 -13.42 -0.01
CA LEU A 89 0.89 -13.80 -1.38
C LEU A 89 0.20 -15.17 -1.48
N LYS A 90 0.55 -16.14 -0.65
CA LYS A 90 -0.16 -17.44 -0.58
C LYS A 90 -1.60 -17.26 -0.11
N ASN A 91 -1.86 -16.39 0.88
CA ASN A 91 -3.21 -16.05 1.30
C ASN A 91 -3.99 -15.36 0.17
N TYR A 92 -3.37 -14.40 -0.53
CA TYR A 92 -4.00 -13.73 -1.66
C TYR A 92 -4.34 -14.71 -2.77
N HIS A 93 -3.41 -15.61 -3.09
CA HIS A 93 -3.65 -16.66 -4.09
C HIS A 93 -4.83 -17.56 -3.71
N ARG A 94 -4.94 -17.94 -2.45
CA ARG A 94 -6.03 -18.80 -1.96
C ARG A 94 -7.40 -18.15 -2.12
N VAL A 95 -7.54 -16.90 -1.65
CA VAL A 95 -8.84 -16.21 -1.64
C VAL A 95 -9.21 -15.56 -2.97
N LEU A 96 -8.26 -15.41 -3.90
CA LEU A 96 -8.50 -14.90 -5.24
C LEU A 96 -9.08 -16.01 -6.11
N LYS A 97 -10.11 -15.73 -6.91
CA LYS A 97 -10.68 -16.68 -7.88
C LYS A 97 -9.66 -17.06 -8.95
N LYS A 98 -9.84 -18.22 -9.57
CA LYS A 98 -9.11 -18.58 -10.80
C LYS A 98 -9.38 -17.52 -11.86
N GLY A 99 -8.30 -17.03 -12.48
CA GLY A 99 -8.38 -15.91 -13.43
C GLY A 99 -8.62 -14.54 -12.81
N GLY A 100 -8.64 -14.46 -11.48
CA GLY A 100 -8.66 -13.19 -10.74
C GLY A 100 -7.31 -12.47 -10.76
N TYR A 101 -7.30 -11.23 -10.34
CA TYR A 101 -6.16 -10.33 -10.46
C TYR A 101 -5.68 -9.80 -9.11
N LEU A 102 -4.36 -9.65 -8.98
CA LEU A 102 -3.71 -8.92 -7.90
C LEU A 102 -3.08 -7.64 -8.47
N LEU A 103 -3.50 -6.49 -7.94
CA LEU A 103 -2.88 -5.20 -8.21
C LEU A 103 -2.03 -4.82 -7.01
N THR A 104 -0.75 -4.58 -7.25
CA THR A 104 0.19 -4.15 -6.22
C THR A 104 0.84 -2.85 -6.61
N HIS A 105 0.90 -1.90 -5.68
CA HIS A 105 1.70 -0.70 -5.76
C HIS A 105 2.61 -0.67 -4.54
N ASP A 106 3.93 -0.68 -4.76
CA ASP A 106 4.89 -0.82 -3.67
C ASP A 106 6.22 -0.11 -3.98
N VAL A 107 7.18 -0.18 -3.06
CA VAL A 107 8.49 0.45 -3.19
C VAL A 107 9.46 -0.51 -3.87
N ALA A 108 10.18 -0.02 -4.87
CA ALA A 108 11.29 -0.72 -5.49
C ALA A 108 12.60 0.05 -5.31
N VAL A 109 13.72 -0.68 -5.26
CA VAL A 109 15.07 -0.15 -5.09
C VAL A 109 16.00 -0.64 -6.19
N GLU A 110 17.12 0.07 -6.42
CA GLU A 110 18.13 -0.40 -7.37
C GLU A 110 18.91 -1.62 -6.84
N ASN A 111 19.12 -1.68 -5.53
CA ASN A 111 19.75 -2.82 -4.86
C ASN A 111 19.18 -2.95 -3.44
N GLU A 112 19.23 -4.16 -2.88
CA GLU A 112 18.68 -4.51 -1.57
C GLU A 112 19.73 -4.40 -0.46
N SER A 113 20.53 -3.32 -0.47
CA SER A 113 21.53 -3.11 0.55
C SER A 113 20.90 -2.77 1.90
N GLU A 114 21.56 -3.22 2.96
CA GLU A 114 21.18 -2.91 4.33
C GLU A 114 21.15 -1.39 4.59
N ASP A 115 21.98 -0.65 3.88
CA ASP A 115 22.08 0.79 4.01
C ASP A 115 20.82 1.50 3.46
N ILE A 116 20.33 1.09 2.29
CA ILE A 116 19.06 1.57 1.72
C ILE A 116 17.90 1.20 2.65
N ARG A 117 17.86 -0.04 3.14
CA ARG A 117 16.83 -0.50 4.06
C ARG A 117 16.81 0.35 5.34
N ARG A 118 17.96 0.60 5.95
CA ARG A 118 18.07 1.45 7.15
C ARG A 118 17.66 2.88 6.90
N GLN A 119 18.02 3.45 5.75
CA GLN A 119 17.63 4.81 5.39
C GLN A 119 16.10 4.92 5.26
N LEU A 120 15.46 3.98 4.54
CA LEU A 120 14.01 3.96 4.38
C LEU A 120 13.29 3.70 5.70
N SER A 121 13.77 2.75 6.52
CA SER A 121 13.19 2.46 7.83
C SER A 121 13.25 3.68 8.78
N ARG A 122 14.33 4.45 8.73
CA ARG A 122 14.42 5.71 9.49
C ARG A 122 13.49 6.80 8.96
N PHE A 123 13.23 6.77 7.64
CA PHE A 123 12.35 7.72 7.00
C PHE A 123 10.88 7.48 7.37
N THR A 124 10.45 6.21 7.31
CA THR A 124 9.08 5.80 7.62
C THR A 124 8.82 5.61 9.13
N ASN A 125 9.88 5.55 9.92
CA ASN A 125 9.85 5.12 11.33
C ASN A 125 9.28 3.71 11.51
N MET A 126 9.41 2.86 10.48
CA MET A 126 8.93 1.48 10.45
C MET A 126 9.99 0.59 9.81
N GLY A 127 9.95 -0.71 10.10
CA GLY A 127 10.75 -1.69 9.38
C GLY A 127 10.27 -1.79 7.94
N VAL A 128 11.18 -1.63 6.97
CA VAL A 128 10.85 -1.79 5.55
C VAL A 128 11.84 -2.73 4.87
N TYR A 129 11.34 -3.51 3.92
CA TYR A 129 12.07 -4.55 3.20
C TYR A 129 11.76 -4.44 1.71
N PRO A 130 12.19 -3.35 1.05
CA PRO A 130 11.95 -3.14 -0.36
C PRO A 130 12.76 -4.14 -1.18
N LEU A 131 12.25 -4.49 -2.35
CA LEU A 131 12.93 -5.38 -3.29
C LEU A 131 13.33 -4.63 -4.55
N THR A 132 14.28 -5.19 -5.28
CA THR A 132 14.53 -4.77 -6.67
C THR A 132 13.34 -5.14 -7.55
N VAL A 133 13.20 -4.48 -8.69
CA VAL A 133 12.15 -4.81 -9.67
C VAL A 133 12.20 -6.27 -10.08
N GLU A 134 13.39 -6.83 -10.26
CA GLU A 134 13.62 -8.23 -10.60
C GLU A 134 13.11 -9.16 -9.49
N ASN A 135 13.47 -8.88 -8.23
CA ASN A 135 13.07 -9.69 -7.08
C ASN A 135 11.58 -9.56 -6.76
N TRP A 136 10.94 -8.41 -7.04
CA TRP A 136 9.49 -8.28 -7.00
C TRP A 136 8.82 -9.24 -8.00
N ASN A 137 9.26 -9.26 -9.25
CA ASN A 137 8.71 -10.18 -10.26
C ASN A 137 8.95 -11.64 -9.86
N LYS A 138 10.17 -11.96 -9.42
CA LYS A 138 10.51 -13.30 -8.94
C LYS A 138 9.62 -13.75 -7.78
N LEU A 139 9.41 -12.88 -6.78
CA LEU A 139 8.54 -13.17 -5.64
C LEU A 139 7.11 -13.51 -6.08
N PHE A 140 6.55 -12.78 -7.04
CA PHE A 140 5.20 -13.04 -7.55
C PHE A 140 5.14 -14.37 -8.31
N ILE A 141 6.11 -14.65 -9.19
CA ILE A 141 6.18 -15.90 -9.96
C ILE A 141 6.33 -17.09 -9.02
N ASP A 142 7.22 -17.01 -8.04
CA ASP A 142 7.47 -18.08 -7.06
C ASP A 142 6.23 -18.37 -6.19
N ASN A 143 5.27 -17.43 -6.11
CA ASN A 143 4.00 -17.59 -5.38
C ASN A 143 2.78 -17.74 -6.31
N SER A 144 2.99 -18.28 -7.52
CA SER A 144 1.93 -18.64 -8.48
C SER A 144 1.12 -17.45 -9.00
N PHE A 145 1.74 -16.30 -9.09
CA PHE A 145 1.22 -15.15 -9.81
C PHE A 145 1.99 -14.92 -11.10
N ARG A 146 1.29 -14.56 -12.17
CA ARG A 146 1.90 -14.19 -13.45
C ARG A 146 1.76 -12.68 -13.67
N PRO A 147 2.83 -11.89 -13.44
CA PRO A 147 2.85 -10.48 -13.84
C PRO A 147 2.63 -10.34 -15.35
N PHE A 148 1.68 -9.51 -15.76
CA PHE A 148 1.39 -9.23 -17.17
C PHE A 148 1.46 -7.75 -17.51
N SER A 149 1.48 -6.88 -16.51
CA SER A 149 1.70 -5.44 -16.67
C SER A 149 2.55 -4.93 -15.52
N GLN A 150 3.55 -4.12 -15.86
CA GLN A 150 4.45 -3.52 -14.89
C GLN A 150 4.67 -2.05 -15.24
N ARG A 151 4.68 -1.22 -14.24
CA ARG A 151 5.13 0.17 -14.32
C ARG A 151 6.08 0.47 -13.18
N THR A 152 7.10 1.23 -13.47
CA THR A 152 8.05 1.74 -12.49
C THR A 152 8.31 3.22 -12.77
N GLY A 153 8.66 3.95 -11.76
CA GLY A 153 9.05 5.33 -11.89
C GLY A 153 9.70 5.83 -10.61
N ARG A 154 10.39 6.94 -10.70
CA ARG A 154 11.03 7.54 -9.53
C ARG A 154 9.97 7.91 -8.49
N MET A 155 10.19 7.45 -7.26
CA MET A 155 9.38 7.89 -6.13
C MET A 155 9.97 9.20 -5.60
N ILE A 156 9.22 10.27 -5.72
CA ILE A 156 9.60 11.58 -5.19
C ILE A 156 8.87 11.72 -3.86
N LEU A 157 9.53 11.31 -2.79
CA LEU A 157 8.99 11.46 -1.44
C LEU A 157 8.94 12.94 -1.08
N LEU A 158 7.83 13.39 -0.49
CA LEU A 158 7.61 14.77 -0.05
C LEU A 158 7.59 15.82 -1.17
N ASP A 159 7.26 15.41 -2.38
CA ASP A 159 6.95 16.36 -3.44
C ASP A 159 5.70 17.17 -3.10
N ARG A 160 5.77 18.48 -3.31
CA ARG A 160 4.70 19.38 -2.95
C ARG A 160 3.39 19.08 -3.67
N ASP A 161 3.47 18.82 -4.97
CA ASP A 161 2.28 18.58 -5.80
C ASP A 161 1.63 17.24 -5.43
N THR A 162 2.43 16.25 -5.10
CA THR A 162 1.96 14.97 -4.58
C THR A 162 1.24 15.13 -3.24
N ILE A 163 1.84 15.86 -2.28
CA ILE A 163 1.20 16.11 -0.99
C ILE A 163 -0.11 16.90 -1.14
N ILE A 164 -0.16 17.89 -2.03
CA ILE A 164 -1.40 18.64 -2.30
C ILE A 164 -2.47 17.72 -2.92
N LYS A 165 -2.07 16.82 -3.79
CA LYS A 165 -2.97 15.88 -4.44
C LYS A 165 -3.55 14.86 -3.44
N ASP A 166 -2.73 14.37 -2.52
CA ASP A 166 -3.10 13.30 -1.58
C ASP A 166 -3.84 13.84 -0.35
N GLU A 167 -3.39 14.97 0.22
CA GLU A 167 -3.93 15.56 1.44
C GLU A 167 -4.93 16.72 1.17
N GLY A 168 -5.06 17.13 -0.07
CA GLY A 168 -5.78 18.36 -0.44
C GLY A 168 -5.03 19.63 -0.01
N PRO A 169 -5.46 20.83 -0.49
CA PRO A 169 -4.77 22.10 -0.22
C PRO A 169 -4.67 22.42 1.28
N VAL A 170 -5.72 22.15 2.05
CA VAL A 170 -5.76 22.43 3.50
C VAL A 170 -4.89 21.43 4.27
N GLY A 171 -4.96 20.15 3.94
CA GLY A 171 -4.11 19.11 4.53
C GLY A 171 -2.63 19.36 4.25
N ALA A 172 -2.29 19.69 3.02
CA ALA A 172 -0.93 20.07 2.63
C ALA A 172 -0.41 21.29 3.41
N ALA A 173 -1.24 22.33 3.58
CA ALA A 173 -0.87 23.49 4.36
C ALA A 173 -0.59 23.15 5.83
N ASN A 174 -1.44 22.31 6.44
CA ASN A 174 -1.24 21.81 7.80
C ASN A 174 0.01 20.94 7.92
N PHE A 175 0.25 20.07 6.96
CA PHE A 175 1.47 19.27 6.88
C PHE A 175 2.72 20.16 6.89
N TYR A 176 2.81 21.15 5.99
CA TYR A 176 3.97 22.03 5.91
C TYR A 176 4.11 22.92 7.14
N LYS A 177 3.01 23.41 7.72
CA LYS A 177 3.04 24.17 8.97
C LYS A 177 3.67 23.36 10.09
N LYS A 178 3.31 22.08 10.23
CA LYS A 178 3.89 21.16 11.21
C LYS A 178 5.34 20.79 10.87
N ALA A 179 5.63 20.54 9.60
CA ALA A 179 6.96 20.17 9.13
C ALA A 179 8.01 21.28 9.33
N TYR A 180 7.61 22.54 9.14
CA TYR A 180 8.48 23.70 9.32
C TYR A 180 8.37 24.38 10.69
N SER A 181 7.69 23.78 11.67
CA SER A 181 7.72 24.23 13.06
C SER A 181 9.14 24.19 13.62
N GLU A 182 9.45 24.99 14.64
CA GLU A 182 10.79 25.02 15.28
C GLU A 182 11.26 23.62 15.70
N GLU A 183 10.35 22.81 16.21
CA GLU A 183 10.63 21.45 16.67
C GLU A 183 11.01 20.49 15.53
N ASN A 184 10.41 20.63 14.35
CA ASN A 184 10.50 19.67 13.25
C ASN A 184 11.38 20.13 12.08
N ARG A 185 11.68 21.41 11.97
CA ARG A 185 12.34 22.04 10.81
C ARG A 185 13.63 21.33 10.41
N ASP A 186 14.55 21.13 11.37
CA ASP A 186 15.84 20.52 11.08
C ASP A 186 15.71 19.06 10.64
N ARG A 187 14.80 18.33 11.28
CA ARG A 187 14.50 16.95 10.92
C ARG A 187 13.91 16.87 9.52
N PHE A 188 12.95 17.74 9.23
CA PHE A 188 12.29 17.79 7.93
C PHE A 188 13.23 18.21 6.80
N THR A 189 14.08 19.21 7.01
CA THR A 189 15.09 19.64 6.03
C THR A 189 16.07 18.51 5.70
N LYS A 190 16.61 17.84 6.72
CA LYS A 190 17.47 16.65 6.51
C LYS A 190 16.75 15.53 5.78
N MET A 191 15.48 15.35 6.04
CA MET A 191 14.65 14.36 5.37
C MET A 191 14.43 14.70 3.90
N LEU A 192 14.16 15.97 3.57
CA LEU A 192 14.06 16.46 2.18
C LEU A 192 15.37 16.29 1.39
N GLU A 193 16.50 16.62 1.99
CA GLU A 193 17.81 16.46 1.36
C GLU A 193 18.11 14.98 1.07
N ARG A 194 17.81 14.10 2.01
CA ARG A 194 17.98 12.65 1.85
C ARG A 194 17.03 12.09 0.79
N SER A 195 15.77 12.52 0.77
CA SER A 195 14.79 12.05 -0.22
C SER A 195 15.19 12.37 -1.67
N LYS A 196 15.86 13.52 -1.89
CA LYS A 196 16.38 13.90 -3.22
C LYS A 196 17.48 12.97 -3.73
N ASN A 197 18.25 12.40 -2.82
CA ASN A 197 19.40 11.55 -3.14
C ASN A 197 19.07 10.04 -3.05
N THR A 198 17.88 9.67 -2.61
CA THR A 198 17.49 8.26 -2.48
C THR A 198 17.03 7.74 -3.83
N LYS A 199 17.71 6.71 -4.33
CA LYS A 199 17.36 6.02 -5.58
C LYS A 199 16.24 5.00 -5.34
N ILE A 200 15.07 5.49 -4.94
CA ILE A 200 13.87 4.69 -4.76
C ILE A 200 12.90 4.95 -5.90
N SER A 201 12.24 3.89 -6.28
CA SER A 201 11.21 3.87 -7.30
C SER A 201 9.93 3.31 -6.72
N TYR A 202 8.82 3.58 -7.35
CA TYR A 202 7.63 2.77 -7.16
C TYR A 202 7.62 1.62 -8.16
N ILE A 203 6.95 0.55 -7.80
CA ILE A 203 6.57 -0.52 -8.71
C ILE A 203 5.05 -0.73 -8.64
N VAL A 204 4.42 -0.78 -9.80
CA VAL A 204 3.03 -1.21 -9.95
C VAL A 204 3.03 -2.49 -10.74
N LEU A 205 2.47 -3.55 -10.16
CA LEU A 205 2.30 -4.85 -10.82
C LEU A 205 0.81 -5.17 -10.94
N ALA A 206 0.40 -5.59 -12.13
CA ALA A 206 -0.84 -6.28 -12.33
C ALA A 206 -0.53 -7.75 -12.66
N SER A 207 -1.02 -8.66 -11.85
CA SER A 207 -0.70 -10.08 -11.94
C SER A 207 -1.97 -10.93 -11.94
N GLY A 208 -2.00 -11.97 -12.77
CA GLY A 208 -3.06 -12.96 -12.77
C GLY A 208 -2.72 -14.12 -11.86
N ARG A 209 -3.71 -14.68 -11.16
CA ARG A 209 -3.60 -15.96 -10.46
C ARG A 209 -3.42 -17.09 -11.48
N LEU A 210 -2.35 -17.90 -11.32
CA LEU A 210 -2.09 -19.13 -12.09
C LEU A 210 -2.89 -20.32 -11.57
#